data_fa29bd88137a97ac818999f1c3b09e49
#
_entry.id   fa29bd88137a97ac818999f1c3b09e49
#
_cell.length_a   1.000
_cell.length_b   1.000
_cell.length_c   1.000
_cell.angle_alpha   90.00
_cell.angle_beta   90.00
_cell.angle_gamma   90.00
#
_symmetry.space_group_name_H-M   'P 1'
#
loop_
_entity.id
_entity.type
_entity.pdbx_description
1 polymer ?
#
loop_
_entity_poly.entity_id
_entity_poly.type
_entity_poly.pdbx_seq_one_letter_code
_entity_poly.pdbx_strand_id
1 'polypeptide(L)'
;MNYSNLFKIALRAIAANKMRSFLTALGIIIGVASVIAMLAIGQGSKKSIQENIAQMGSNMIMINPGADRGPGGVRQDASSMETLKLTDYQSLKDECNYISAISPVVNKSGQFIYGNNNAPSTIYGVNTDYLTIRQLSVDDGEMFTDEDIKASAKVCVLGQTVVDNLFPDGSDPIGRVVRFNSIPFRVIGVLKKKGYNTMGMDQDDLVLAPYTSVMKRILAQTYLGSINCSAITEGLTDKATDEITTILRRNHKLKDATDTQEADDDDFSIRSQEELASMMNSTTDMMTI
;
A
#
# COMPACT_ATOMS: atom_id res chain seq x y z
N MET A 1 60.07 -27.67 -3.07
CA MET A 1 59.80 -26.74 -1.96
C MET A 1 58.88 -27.42 -0.96
N ASN A 2 59.33 -27.55 0.31
CA ASN A 2 58.56 -28.31 1.32
C ASN A 2 57.51 -27.37 1.97
N TYR A 3 56.28 -27.38 1.48
CA TYR A 3 55.18 -26.51 1.96
C TYR A 3 54.93 -26.63 3.48
N SER A 4 55.17 -27.80 4.06
CA SER A 4 55.11 -28.06 5.49
C SER A 4 56.10 -27.21 6.32
N ASN A 5 57.32 -26.99 5.82
CA ASN A 5 58.32 -26.18 6.50
C ASN A 5 58.02 -24.70 6.39
N LEU A 6 57.47 -24.21 5.26
CA LEU A 6 57.04 -22.84 5.07
C LEU A 6 55.92 -22.50 6.04
N PHE A 7 54.92 -23.40 6.21
CA PHE A 7 53.81 -23.20 7.13
C PHE A 7 54.30 -23.15 8.60
N LYS A 8 55.23 -24.01 8.99
CA LYS A 8 55.83 -23.96 10.34
C LYS A 8 56.58 -22.65 10.61
N ILE A 9 57.35 -22.15 9.63
CA ILE A 9 58.08 -20.89 9.77
C ILE A 9 57.10 -19.72 9.89
N ALA A 10 56.02 -19.68 9.10
CA ALA A 10 54.96 -18.65 9.16
C ALA A 10 54.28 -18.64 10.54
N LEU A 11 53.89 -19.81 11.07
CA LEU A 11 53.30 -19.92 12.40
C LEU A 11 54.26 -19.43 13.52
N ARG A 12 55.56 -19.75 13.41
CA ARG A 12 56.55 -19.26 14.38
C ARG A 12 56.74 -17.74 14.31
N ALA A 13 56.73 -17.16 13.11
CA ALA A 13 56.81 -15.68 12.93
C ALA A 13 55.61 -14.96 13.55
N ILE A 14 54.40 -15.51 13.38
CA ILE A 14 53.17 -15.01 14.01
C ILE A 14 53.26 -15.10 15.54
N ALA A 15 53.73 -16.24 16.06
CA ALA A 15 53.88 -16.46 17.51
C ALA A 15 54.98 -15.60 18.15
N ALA A 16 56.00 -15.19 17.40
CA ALA A 16 57.09 -14.32 17.90
C ALA A 16 56.64 -12.87 18.13
N ASN A 17 55.62 -12.38 17.40
CA ASN A 17 55.10 -11.00 17.51
C ASN A 17 53.58 -10.99 17.75
N LYS A 18 53.14 -11.64 18.82
CA LYS A 18 51.72 -11.89 19.13
C LYS A 18 50.83 -10.63 19.09
N MET A 19 51.28 -9.53 19.67
CA MET A 19 50.47 -8.29 19.71
C MET A 19 50.30 -7.67 18.34
N ARG A 20 51.35 -7.64 17.51
CA ARG A 20 51.26 -7.09 16.15
C ARG A 20 50.35 -7.96 15.26
N SER A 21 50.54 -9.29 15.34
CA SER A 21 49.72 -10.24 14.60
C SER A 21 48.26 -10.21 15.01
N PHE A 22 48.00 -10.06 16.31
CA PHE A 22 46.63 -9.89 16.84
C PHE A 22 45.96 -8.59 16.35
N LEU A 23 46.68 -7.46 16.43
CA LEU A 23 46.12 -6.16 16.00
C LEU A 23 45.84 -6.12 14.49
N THR A 24 46.74 -6.71 13.66
CA THR A 24 46.51 -6.79 12.21
C THR A 24 45.35 -7.74 11.88
N ALA A 25 45.27 -8.90 12.51
CA ALA A 25 44.16 -9.82 12.34
C ALA A 25 42.82 -9.19 12.77
N LEU A 26 42.82 -8.50 13.91
CA LEU A 26 41.64 -7.80 14.43
C LEU A 26 41.15 -6.71 13.43
N GLY A 27 42.09 -5.94 12.86
CA GLY A 27 41.72 -4.95 11.83
C GLY A 27 41.07 -5.57 10.61
N ILE A 28 41.61 -6.68 10.12
CA ILE A 28 41.05 -7.44 8.97
C ILE A 28 39.66 -8.00 9.33
N ILE A 29 39.52 -8.60 10.53
CA ILE A 29 38.25 -9.18 10.98
C ILE A 29 37.17 -8.09 11.06
N ILE A 30 37.47 -6.93 11.67
CA ILE A 30 36.52 -5.82 11.77
C ILE A 30 36.16 -5.30 10.38
N GLY A 31 37.14 -5.11 9.49
CA GLY A 31 36.90 -4.66 8.14
C GLY A 31 35.98 -5.61 7.35
N VAL A 32 36.30 -6.90 7.34
CA VAL A 32 35.47 -7.91 6.65
C VAL A 32 34.08 -8.05 7.28
N ALA A 33 34.02 -8.08 8.62
CA ALA A 33 32.75 -8.18 9.33
C ALA A 33 31.83 -6.98 9.04
N SER A 34 32.39 -5.78 8.95
CA SER A 34 31.63 -4.56 8.60
C SER A 34 31.03 -4.64 7.19
N VAL A 35 31.80 -5.10 6.22
CA VAL A 35 31.31 -5.29 4.84
C VAL A 35 30.23 -6.35 4.77
N ILE A 36 30.43 -7.49 5.43
CA ILE A 36 29.43 -8.58 5.47
C ILE A 36 28.14 -8.08 6.13
N ALA A 37 28.25 -7.36 7.25
CA ALA A 37 27.09 -6.81 7.95
C ALA A 37 26.31 -5.82 7.06
N MET A 38 27.02 -4.95 6.35
CA MET A 38 26.39 -3.98 5.43
C MET A 38 25.67 -4.67 4.27
N LEU A 39 26.29 -5.69 3.67
CA LEU A 39 25.64 -6.47 2.61
C LEU A 39 24.43 -7.25 3.13
N ALA A 40 24.52 -7.84 4.32
CA ALA A 40 23.41 -8.57 4.94
C ALA A 40 22.20 -7.65 5.23
N ILE A 41 22.46 -6.45 5.74
CA ILE A 41 21.40 -5.43 5.97
C ILE A 41 20.76 -5.01 4.64
N GLY A 42 21.58 -4.72 3.61
CA GLY A 42 21.08 -4.35 2.29
C GLY A 42 20.19 -5.43 1.65
N GLN A 43 20.64 -6.69 1.68
CA GLN A 43 19.86 -7.81 1.17
C GLN A 43 18.60 -8.08 1.99
N GLY A 44 18.67 -7.96 3.31
CA GLY A 44 17.53 -8.10 4.20
C GLY A 44 16.47 -7.02 3.92
N SER A 45 16.87 -5.77 3.76
CA SER A 45 15.97 -4.66 3.40
C SER A 45 15.31 -4.88 2.04
N LYS A 46 16.07 -5.30 1.03
CA LYS A 46 15.55 -5.59 -0.31
C LYS A 46 14.49 -6.70 -0.28
N LYS A 47 14.78 -7.80 0.42
CA LYS A 47 13.84 -8.92 0.58
C LYS A 47 12.58 -8.48 1.30
N SER A 48 12.72 -7.70 2.37
CA SER A 48 11.60 -7.16 3.15
C SER A 48 10.68 -6.26 2.29
N ILE A 49 11.26 -5.39 1.45
CA ILE A 49 10.51 -4.55 0.51
C ILE A 49 9.76 -5.42 -0.51
N GLN A 50 10.40 -6.43 -1.08
CA GLN A 50 9.76 -7.33 -2.04
C GLN A 50 8.59 -8.12 -1.43
N GLU A 51 8.74 -8.59 -0.18
CA GLU A 51 7.66 -9.28 0.53
C GLU A 51 6.48 -8.35 0.82
N ASN A 52 6.72 -7.08 1.18
CA ASN A 52 5.67 -6.08 1.35
C ASN A 52 4.88 -5.84 0.07
N ILE A 53 5.59 -5.69 -1.04
CA ILE A 53 4.97 -5.45 -2.35
C ILE A 53 4.12 -6.65 -2.74
N ALA A 54 4.63 -7.87 -2.56
CA ALA A 54 3.87 -9.10 -2.83
C ALA A 54 2.59 -9.19 -1.98
N GLN A 55 2.64 -8.77 -0.71
CA GLN A 55 1.48 -8.77 0.18
C GLN A 55 0.43 -7.69 -0.14
N MET A 56 0.81 -6.62 -0.83
CA MET A 56 -0.11 -5.55 -1.25
C MET A 56 -0.84 -5.86 -2.56
N GLY A 57 -0.49 -6.96 -3.25
CA GLY A 57 -0.98 -7.34 -4.58
C GLY A 57 -0.01 -6.85 -5.67
N SER A 58 0.72 -7.77 -6.28
CA SER A 58 1.77 -7.44 -7.27
C SER A 58 1.27 -6.66 -8.47
N ASN A 59 0.00 -6.82 -8.82
CA ASN A 59 -0.63 -6.24 -10.02
C ASN A 59 -1.44 -4.97 -9.70
N MET A 60 -1.30 -4.39 -8.50
CA MET A 60 -2.12 -3.25 -8.11
C MET A 60 -1.64 -1.97 -8.79
N ILE A 61 -2.61 -1.23 -9.33
CA ILE A 61 -2.44 0.10 -9.92
C ILE A 61 -3.29 1.06 -9.09
N MET A 62 -2.68 2.13 -8.62
CA MET A 62 -3.35 3.19 -7.86
C MET A 62 -3.45 4.44 -8.73
N ILE A 63 -4.66 4.94 -8.90
CA ILE A 63 -4.94 6.20 -9.58
C ILE A 63 -5.34 7.21 -8.50
N ASN A 64 -4.53 8.24 -8.36
CA ASN A 64 -4.78 9.31 -7.39
C ASN A 64 -5.09 10.61 -8.14
N PRO A 65 -5.85 11.54 -7.53
CA PRO A 65 -5.99 12.87 -8.11
C PRO A 65 -4.59 13.49 -8.24
N GLY A 66 -4.33 14.11 -9.38
CA GLY A 66 -3.07 14.78 -9.68
C GLY A 66 -2.91 16.04 -8.86
N ALA A 67 -1.67 16.46 -8.62
CA ALA A 67 -1.38 17.75 -8.03
C ALA A 67 -1.40 18.81 -9.13
N ASP A 68 -2.41 19.66 -9.15
CA ASP A 68 -2.43 20.85 -10.00
C ASP A 68 -1.24 21.73 -9.60
N ARG A 69 -0.36 22.03 -10.56
CA ARG A 69 0.70 23.01 -10.36
C ARG A 69 0.09 24.38 -10.48
N GLY A 70 -0.27 25.00 -9.36
CA GLY A 70 -0.68 26.38 -9.35
C GLY A 70 0.39 27.31 -9.96
N PRO A 71 0.02 28.52 -10.41
CA PRO A 71 0.96 29.51 -10.90
C PRO A 71 2.08 29.76 -9.88
N GLY A 72 3.31 29.30 -10.16
CA GLY A 72 4.46 29.38 -9.25
C GLY A 72 5.03 28.03 -8.80
N GLY A 73 4.53 26.88 -9.31
CA GLY A 73 5.13 25.57 -9.08
C GLY A 73 4.87 24.96 -7.69
N VAL A 74 3.98 25.55 -6.90
CA VAL A 74 3.59 24.99 -5.59
C VAL A 74 2.58 23.87 -5.81
N ARG A 75 2.94 22.64 -5.45
CA ARG A 75 2.02 21.50 -5.45
C ARG A 75 0.92 21.74 -4.40
N GLN A 76 -0.32 21.75 -4.83
CA GLN A 76 -1.45 21.64 -3.90
C GLN A 76 -1.50 20.19 -3.37
N ASP A 77 -2.00 20.04 -2.15
CA ASP A 77 -2.15 18.74 -1.52
C ASP A 77 -3.15 17.88 -2.33
N ALA A 78 -2.73 16.72 -2.80
CA ALA A 78 -3.56 15.80 -3.59
C ALA A 78 -4.89 15.43 -2.89
N SER A 79 -4.95 15.54 -1.57
CA SER A 79 -6.16 15.28 -0.78
C SER A 79 -7.28 16.34 -0.95
N SER A 80 -6.96 17.51 -1.54
CA SER A 80 -7.91 18.60 -1.76
C SER A 80 -8.45 18.69 -3.20
N MET A 81 -8.06 17.74 -4.08
CA MET A 81 -8.41 17.80 -5.49
C MET A 81 -9.64 16.98 -5.81
N GLU A 82 -10.57 17.59 -6.53
CA GLU A 82 -11.87 17.02 -6.92
C GLU A 82 -11.85 16.51 -8.38
N THR A 83 -10.69 16.02 -8.86
CA THR A 83 -10.51 15.66 -10.27
C THR A 83 -11.12 14.30 -10.61
N LEU A 84 -10.98 13.30 -9.73
CA LEU A 84 -11.51 11.97 -9.97
C LEU A 84 -12.98 11.84 -9.58
N LYS A 85 -13.82 11.37 -10.51
CA LYS A 85 -15.27 11.23 -10.34
C LYS A 85 -15.71 9.78 -10.50
N LEU A 86 -16.95 9.49 -10.08
CA LEU A 86 -17.57 8.18 -10.33
C LEU A 86 -17.74 7.86 -11.82
N THR A 87 -17.83 8.89 -12.68
CA THR A 87 -17.84 8.71 -14.13
C THR A 87 -16.54 8.10 -14.65
N ASP A 88 -15.41 8.49 -14.06
CA ASP A 88 -14.10 7.96 -14.46
C ASP A 88 -13.95 6.50 -14.04
N TYR A 89 -14.37 6.17 -12.83
CA TYR A 89 -14.47 4.78 -12.39
C TYR A 89 -15.34 3.95 -13.32
N GLN A 90 -16.50 4.47 -13.74
CA GLN A 90 -17.41 3.74 -14.63
C GLN A 90 -16.81 3.56 -16.02
N SER A 91 -16.21 4.60 -16.60
CA SER A 91 -15.53 4.50 -17.90
C SER A 91 -14.38 3.48 -17.87
N LEU A 92 -13.56 3.49 -16.81
CA LEU A 92 -12.49 2.53 -16.64
C LEU A 92 -13.01 1.09 -16.51
N LYS A 93 -14.10 0.91 -15.75
CA LYS A 93 -14.73 -0.40 -15.56
C LYS A 93 -15.29 -0.98 -16.87
N ASP A 94 -15.86 -0.12 -17.72
CA ASP A 94 -16.57 -0.54 -18.92
C ASP A 94 -15.62 -0.69 -20.14
N GLU A 95 -14.55 0.09 -20.19
CA GLU A 95 -13.71 0.21 -21.38
C GLU A 95 -12.32 -0.42 -21.23
N CYS A 96 -11.76 -0.50 -20.03
CA CYS A 96 -10.40 -1.01 -19.84
C CYS A 96 -10.36 -2.53 -19.93
N ASN A 97 -9.54 -3.05 -20.86
CA ASN A 97 -9.46 -4.49 -21.15
C ASN A 97 -8.36 -5.21 -20.36
N TYR A 98 -7.41 -4.48 -19.77
CA TYR A 98 -6.25 -5.07 -19.08
C TYR A 98 -6.39 -5.09 -17.56
N ILE A 99 -7.55 -4.69 -17.00
CA ILE A 99 -7.84 -4.78 -15.58
C ILE A 99 -8.75 -5.96 -15.26
N SER A 100 -8.49 -6.64 -14.15
CA SER A 100 -9.29 -7.76 -13.64
C SER A 100 -10.27 -7.34 -12.55
N ALA A 101 -9.95 -6.30 -11.81
CA ALA A 101 -10.77 -5.77 -10.72
C ALA A 101 -10.52 -4.26 -10.59
N ILE A 102 -11.57 -3.51 -10.22
CA ILE A 102 -11.50 -2.07 -10.03
C ILE A 102 -12.39 -1.61 -8.87
N SER A 103 -11.86 -0.76 -8.01
CA SER A 103 -12.60 -0.20 -6.87
C SER A 103 -12.42 1.30 -6.76
N PRO A 104 -13.52 2.06 -6.66
CA PRO A 104 -13.46 3.43 -6.20
C PRO A 104 -13.12 3.43 -4.72
N VAL A 105 -12.29 4.36 -4.28
CA VAL A 105 -11.88 4.48 -2.89
C VAL A 105 -12.11 5.89 -2.38
N VAL A 106 -12.80 5.98 -1.28
CA VAL A 106 -12.92 7.19 -0.46
C VAL A 106 -12.62 6.84 0.98
N ASN A 107 -11.96 7.68 1.72
CA ASN A 107 -11.61 7.38 3.09
C ASN A 107 -11.77 8.58 4.01
N LYS A 108 -11.99 8.28 5.29
CA LYS A 108 -12.04 9.27 6.35
C LYS A 108 -11.51 8.66 7.65
N SER A 109 -10.55 9.30 8.25
CA SER A 109 -10.13 8.96 9.62
C SER A 109 -11.09 9.59 10.64
N GLY A 110 -11.40 8.83 11.69
CA GLY A 110 -12.31 9.25 12.73
C GLY A 110 -12.35 8.28 13.89
N GLN A 111 -13.37 8.39 14.73
CA GLN A 111 -13.55 7.51 15.88
C GLN A 111 -14.72 6.57 15.68
N PHE A 112 -14.47 5.29 15.89
CA PHE A 112 -15.49 4.27 16.05
C PHE A 112 -15.85 4.13 17.53
N ILE A 113 -17.13 3.97 17.82
CA ILE A 113 -17.64 3.88 19.19
C ILE A 113 -18.62 2.71 19.28
N TYR A 114 -18.40 1.86 20.29
CA TYR A 114 -19.32 0.81 20.67
C TYR A 114 -19.44 0.78 22.20
N GLY A 115 -20.66 1.04 22.71
CA GLY A 115 -20.85 1.17 24.17
C GLY A 115 -19.97 2.27 24.76
N ASN A 116 -19.08 1.88 25.67
CA ASN A 116 -18.10 2.76 26.31
C ASN A 116 -16.72 2.71 25.67
N ASN A 117 -16.53 1.83 24.66
CA ASN A 117 -15.25 1.65 23.99
C ASN A 117 -15.16 2.53 22.75
N ASN A 118 -13.97 2.99 22.45
CA ASN A 118 -13.67 3.75 21.25
C ASN A 118 -12.37 3.26 20.59
N ALA A 119 -12.32 3.36 19.27
CA ALA A 119 -11.15 3.04 18.45
C ALA A 119 -10.97 4.14 17.41
N PRO A 120 -9.85 4.90 17.42
CA PRO A 120 -9.49 5.74 16.30
C PRO A 120 -9.12 4.83 15.12
N SER A 121 -9.76 4.98 13.97
CA SER A 121 -9.46 4.18 12.78
C SER A 121 -9.92 4.91 11.52
N THR A 122 -9.60 4.36 10.34
CA THR A 122 -9.99 4.91 9.06
C THR A 122 -11.08 4.04 8.42
N ILE A 123 -12.21 4.68 8.08
CA ILE A 123 -13.23 4.05 7.25
C ILE A 123 -12.89 4.22 5.77
N TYR A 124 -12.87 3.11 5.05
CA TYR A 124 -12.69 3.05 3.61
C TYR A 124 -14.01 2.72 2.94
N GLY A 125 -14.52 3.65 2.14
CA GLY A 125 -15.65 3.42 1.25
C GLY A 125 -15.17 2.79 -0.04
N VAL A 126 -15.54 1.54 -0.28
CA VAL A 126 -15.04 0.70 -1.38
C VAL A 126 -16.16 -0.12 -2.01
N ASN A 127 -15.86 -0.88 -3.06
CA ASN A 127 -16.73 -1.93 -3.57
C ASN A 127 -16.22 -3.33 -3.20
N THR A 128 -16.90 -4.37 -3.70
CA THR A 128 -16.57 -5.77 -3.43
C THR A 128 -15.22 -6.20 -3.98
N ASP A 129 -14.79 -5.65 -5.12
CA ASP A 129 -13.52 -5.96 -5.77
C ASP A 129 -12.29 -5.55 -4.96
N TYR A 130 -12.48 -4.63 -4.00
CA TYR A 130 -11.41 -4.15 -3.14
C TYR A 130 -10.72 -5.26 -2.34
N LEU A 131 -11.48 -6.29 -1.93
CA LEU A 131 -10.91 -7.45 -1.25
C LEU A 131 -9.86 -8.15 -2.13
N THR A 132 -10.22 -8.37 -3.40
CA THR A 132 -9.31 -9.00 -4.38
C THR A 132 -8.09 -8.13 -4.65
N ILE A 133 -8.29 -6.83 -4.89
CA ILE A 133 -7.22 -5.89 -5.21
C ILE A 133 -6.20 -5.81 -4.05
N ARG A 134 -6.69 -5.78 -2.80
CA ARG A 134 -5.85 -5.65 -1.60
C ARG A 134 -5.49 -6.98 -0.97
N GLN A 135 -5.87 -8.11 -1.60
CA GLN A 135 -5.67 -9.46 -1.07
C GLN A 135 -6.16 -9.59 0.39
N LEU A 136 -7.33 -9.03 0.66
CA LEU A 136 -8.02 -9.17 1.93
C LEU A 136 -9.01 -10.34 1.84
N SER A 137 -9.29 -10.96 2.96
CA SER A 137 -10.33 -11.98 3.09
C SER A 137 -11.16 -11.74 4.35
N VAL A 138 -12.42 -12.12 4.31
CA VAL A 138 -13.30 -12.12 5.47
C VAL A 138 -13.05 -13.42 6.23
N ASP A 139 -12.87 -13.33 7.55
CA ASP A 139 -12.65 -14.45 8.44
C ASP A 139 -13.98 -14.92 9.05
N ASP A 140 -14.82 -13.98 9.48
CA ASP A 140 -16.13 -14.24 10.06
C ASP A 140 -17.19 -13.30 9.47
N GLY A 141 -18.40 -13.82 9.24
CA GLY A 141 -19.47 -13.09 8.56
C GLY A 141 -19.28 -13.01 7.05
N GLU A 142 -19.69 -11.90 6.46
CA GLU A 142 -19.68 -11.72 4.99
C GLU A 142 -19.32 -10.29 4.59
N MET A 143 -18.92 -10.12 3.32
CA MET A 143 -18.74 -8.81 2.69
C MET A 143 -20.10 -8.26 2.26
N PHE A 144 -20.22 -6.92 2.23
CA PHE A 144 -21.41 -6.27 1.66
C PHE A 144 -21.53 -6.56 0.16
N THR A 145 -22.77 -6.53 -0.34
CA THR A 145 -23.11 -6.85 -1.73
C THR A 145 -23.23 -5.60 -2.61
N ASP A 146 -23.36 -5.81 -3.92
CA ASP A 146 -23.63 -4.71 -4.86
C ASP A 146 -25.01 -4.06 -4.60
N GLU A 147 -25.96 -4.81 -4.04
CA GLU A 147 -27.24 -4.26 -3.59
C GLU A 147 -27.05 -3.30 -2.41
N ASP A 148 -26.20 -3.64 -1.45
CA ASP A 148 -25.85 -2.76 -0.33
C ASP A 148 -25.18 -1.47 -0.83
N ILE A 149 -24.32 -1.58 -1.83
CA ILE A 149 -23.67 -0.43 -2.48
C ILE A 149 -24.72 0.47 -3.13
N LYS A 150 -25.62 -0.10 -3.94
CA LYS A 150 -26.70 0.66 -4.61
C LYS A 150 -27.65 1.32 -3.61
N ALA A 151 -28.01 0.61 -2.54
CA ALA A 151 -28.88 1.08 -1.48
C ALA A 151 -28.19 2.09 -0.53
N SER A 152 -26.88 2.29 -0.66
CA SER A 152 -26.06 3.05 0.30
C SER A 152 -26.33 2.57 1.75
N ALA A 153 -26.27 1.22 1.93
CA ALA A 153 -26.55 0.56 3.18
C ALA A 153 -25.52 0.95 4.26
N LYS A 154 -25.98 1.08 5.50
CA LYS A 154 -25.12 1.39 6.65
C LYS A 154 -24.55 0.08 7.24
N VAL A 155 -23.75 -0.61 6.48
CA VAL A 155 -23.07 -1.85 6.87
C VAL A 155 -21.56 -1.66 6.80
N CYS A 156 -20.83 -2.41 7.62
CA CYS A 156 -19.37 -2.36 7.61
C CYS A 156 -18.75 -3.71 7.94
N VAL A 157 -17.52 -3.89 7.48
CA VAL A 157 -16.63 -4.99 7.80
C VAL A 157 -15.45 -4.43 8.57
N LEU A 158 -15.15 -5.00 9.74
CA LEU A 158 -14.12 -4.51 10.64
C LEU A 158 -12.80 -5.25 10.42
N GLY A 159 -11.69 -4.52 10.48
CA GLY A 159 -10.38 -5.14 10.65
C GLY A 159 -10.14 -5.58 12.10
N GLN A 160 -9.24 -6.54 12.29
CA GLN A 160 -9.05 -7.20 13.59
C GLN A 160 -8.63 -6.24 14.71
N THR A 161 -7.76 -5.27 14.43
CA THR A 161 -7.33 -4.28 15.42
C THR A 161 -8.50 -3.43 15.91
N VAL A 162 -9.45 -3.10 15.03
CA VAL A 162 -10.65 -2.36 15.40
C VAL A 162 -11.57 -3.22 16.27
N VAL A 163 -11.69 -4.52 15.97
CA VAL A 163 -12.45 -5.48 16.79
C VAL A 163 -11.83 -5.59 18.18
N ASP A 164 -10.53 -5.79 18.28
CA ASP A 164 -9.81 -5.92 19.56
C ASP A 164 -9.99 -4.67 20.46
N ASN A 165 -10.08 -3.49 19.86
CA ASN A 165 -10.28 -2.23 20.58
C ASN A 165 -11.74 -1.96 20.98
N LEU A 166 -12.70 -2.33 20.14
CA LEU A 166 -14.13 -2.08 20.41
C LEU A 166 -14.79 -3.18 21.25
N PHE A 167 -14.29 -4.41 21.15
CA PHE A 167 -14.83 -5.61 21.81
C PHE A 167 -13.76 -6.32 22.66
N PRO A 168 -13.13 -5.61 23.62
CA PRO A 168 -12.04 -6.19 24.43
C PRO A 168 -12.48 -7.36 25.33
N ASP A 169 -13.78 -7.53 25.50
CA ASP A 169 -14.38 -8.64 26.23
C ASP A 169 -14.53 -9.92 25.38
N GLY A 170 -14.13 -9.87 24.10
CA GLY A 170 -14.26 -10.99 23.16
C GLY A 170 -15.69 -11.26 22.70
N SER A 171 -16.62 -10.31 22.91
CA SER A 171 -18.01 -10.47 22.42
C SER A 171 -18.05 -10.43 20.89
N ASP A 172 -18.96 -11.21 20.31
CA ASP A 172 -19.16 -11.28 18.86
C ASP A 172 -19.58 -9.91 18.29
N PRO A 173 -18.80 -9.33 17.36
CA PRO A 173 -19.09 -8.03 16.73
C PRO A 173 -20.19 -8.14 15.67
N ILE A 174 -20.47 -9.31 15.10
CA ILE A 174 -21.41 -9.46 13.99
C ILE A 174 -22.84 -9.13 14.42
N GLY A 175 -23.54 -8.37 13.60
CA GLY A 175 -24.88 -7.87 13.88
C GLY A 175 -24.93 -6.68 14.84
N ARG A 176 -23.83 -6.34 15.53
CA ARG A 176 -23.76 -5.16 16.40
C ARG A 176 -23.73 -3.88 15.59
N VAL A 177 -24.10 -2.78 16.23
CA VAL A 177 -24.09 -1.44 15.62
C VAL A 177 -22.97 -0.62 16.26
N VAL A 178 -21.98 -0.31 15.46
CA VAL A 178 -20.90 0.61 15.81
C VAL A 178 -21.19 2.00 15.23
N ARG A 179 -20.73 3.06 15.86
CA ARG A 179 -20.91 4.43 15.37
C ARG A 179 -19.58 5.00 14.90
N PHE A 180 -19.55 5.46 13.67
CA PHE A 180 -18.45 6.27 13.16
C PHE A 180 -18.86 7.76 13.29
N ASN A 181 -18.17 8.49 14.13
CA ASN A 181 -18.50 9.84 14.58
C ASN A 181 -19.95 9.94 15.10
N SER A 182 -20.99 9.97 14.44
CA SER A 182 -22.39 9.93 14.90
C SER A 182 -23.25 9.02 14.03
N ILE A 183 -22.66 8.41 13.01
CA ILE A 183 -23.39 7.63 12.02
C ILE A 183 -23.32 6.16 12.40
N PRO A 184 -24.47 5.47 12.58
CA PRO A 184 -24.47 4.06 12.92
C PRO A 184 -24.19 3.20 11.70
N PHE A 185 -23.34 2.17 11.86
CA PHE A 185 -23.06 1.10 10.91
C PHE A 185 -23.27 -0.25 11.58
N ARG A 186 -23.97 -1.15 10.89
CA ARG A 186 -24.11 -2.53 11.36
C ARG A 186 -22.92 -3.35 10.89
N VAL A 187 -22.25 -4.03 11.80
CA VAL A 187 -21.16 -4.94 11.49
C VAL A 187 -21.71 -6.20 10.85
N ILE A 188 -21.23 -6.57 9.69
CA ILE A 188 -21.65 -7.77 8.94
C ILE A 188 -20.51 -8.76 8.73
N GLY A 189 -19.26 -8.35 8.97
CA GLY A 189 -18.11 -9.25 8.86
C GLY A 189 -16.90 -8.70 9.56
N VAL A 190 -15.92 -9.57 9.73
CA VAL A 190 -14.59 -9.27 10.27
C VAL A 190 -13.55 -9.78 9.29
N LEU A 191 -12.55 -8.96 9.01
CA LEU A 191 -11.44 -9.31 8.13
C LEU A 191 -10.48 -10.27 8.84
N LYS A 192 -9.89 -11.16 8.06
CA LYS A 192 -8.80 -12.02 8.50
C LYS A 192 -7.59 -11.20 8.86
N LYS A 193 -7.00 -11.49 10.00
CA LYS A 193 -5.80 -10.82 10.51
C LYS A 193 -4.63 -10.97 9.55
N LYS A 194 -4.03 -9.84 9.15
CA LYS A 194 -2.77 -9.76 8.38
C LYS A 194 -1.57 -9.39 9.25
N GLY A 195 -1.80 -8.64 10.32
CA GLY A 195 -0.77 -8.15 11.22
C GLY A 195 -0.05 -6.92 10.69
N TYR A 196 1.14 -6.70 11.22
CA TYR A 196 1.98 -5.57 10.83
C TYR A 196 2.76 -5.90 9.56
N ASN A 197 2.85 -4.94 8.66
CA ASN A 197 3.78 -5.05 7.54
C ASN A 197 5.24 -4.88 8.03
N THR A 198 6.21 -5.13 7.17
CA THR A 198 7.64 -5.02 7.51
C THR A 198 8.10 -3.58 7.81
N MET A 199 7.27 -2.57 7.49
CA MET A 199 7.48 -1.17 7.88
C MET A 199 6.85 -0.84 9.24
N GLY A 200 6.26 -1.83 9.93
CA GLY A 200 5.61 -1.64 11.23
C GLY A 200 4.24 -0.99 11.17
N MET A 201 3.64 -0.85 9.98
CA MET A 201 2.27 -0.34 9.85
C MET A 201 1.27 -1.47 10.05
N ASP A 202 0.26 -1.21 10.88
CA ASP A 202 -0.84 -2.14 11.12
C ASP A 202 -1.76 -2.20 9.89
N GLN A 203 -1.91 -3.41 9.32
CA GLN A 203 -2.77 -3.66 8.18
C GLN A 203 -4.21 -3.99 8.58
N ASP A 204 -4.46 -4.18 9.87
CA ASP A 204 -5.73 -4.58 10.44
C ASP A 204 -6.50 -3.41 11.07
N ASP A 205 -5.90 -2.20 11.11
CA ASP A 205 -6.55 -0.98 11.59
C ASP A 205 -7.31 -0.26 10.48
N LEU A 206 -8.38 -0.88 10.02
CA LEU A 206 -9.26 -0.33 8.98
C LEU A 206 -10.70 -0.84 9.12
N VAL A 207 -11.63 -0.10 8.54
CA VAL A 207 -13.04 -0.49 8.41
C VAL A 207 -13.47 -0.30 6.97
N LEU A 208 -14.08 -1.33 6.38
CA LEU A 208 -14.62 -1.26 5.02
C LEU A 208 -16.13 -1.00 5.06
N ALA A 209 -16.61 -0.14 4.19
CA ALA A 209 -18.04 0.14 4.01
C ALA A 209 -18.34 0.43 2.53
N PRO A 210 -19.61 0.36 2.08
CA PRO A 210 -19.98 0.75 0.73
C PRO A 210 -19.54 2.18 0.41
N TYR A 211 -18.82 2.41 -0.69
CA TYR A 211 -18.34 3.75 -1.06
C TYR A 211 -19.47 4.78 -1.15
N THR A 212 -20.64 4.35 -1.59
CA THR A 212 -21.84 5.20 -1.69
C THR A 212 -22.31 5.70 -0.33
N SER A 213 -22.21 4.87 0.71
CA SER A 213 -22.54 5.25 2.09
C SER A 213 -21.54 6.25 2.65
N VAL A 214 -20.24 6.01 2.46
CA VAL A 214 -19.17 6.89 2.93
C VAL A 214 -19.24 8.24 2.22
N MET A 215 -19.36 8.25 0.88
CA MET A 215 -19.49 9.49 0.10
C MET A 215 -20.69 10.34 0.51
N LYS A 216 -21.88 9.71 0.60
CA LYS A 216 -23.13 10.47 0.85
C LYS A 216 -23.32 10.88 2.30
N ARG A 217 -22.88 10.04 3.26
CA ARG A 217 -23.24 10.23 4.68
C ARG A 217 -22.11 10.76 5.54
N ILE A 218 -20.86 10.46 5.19
CA ILE A 218 -19.69 10.83 5.99
C ILE A 218 -18.98 12.04 5.37
N LEU A 219 -18.72 11.99 4.06
CA LEU A 219 -17.93 13.00 3.37
C LEU A 219 -18.79 14.09 2.75
N ALA A 220 -20.04 13.77 2.38
CA ALA A 220 -20.95 14.64 1.63
C ALA A 220 -20.30 15.19 0.34
N GLN A 221 -19.55 14.32 -0.38
CA GLN A 221 -18.78 14.67 -1.57
C GLN A 221 -19.17 13.79 -2.77
N THR A 222 -18.85 14.26 -3.98
CA THR A 222 -19.14 13.57 -5.25
C THR A 222 -17.89 13.09 -5.97
N TYR A 223 -16.71 13.39 -5.45
CA TYR A 223 -15.41 12.99 -5.99
C TYR A 223 -14.80 11.83 -5.21
N LEU A 224 -13.88 11.12 -5.84
CA LEU A 224 -13.17 9.99 -5.28
C LEU A 224 -11.82 10.44 -4.69
N GLY A 225 -11.38 9.76 -3.63
CA GLY A 225 -10.04 9.95 -3.09
C GLY A 225 -8.99 9.23 -3.94
N SER A 226 -9.34 8.06 -4.49
CA SER A 226 -8.51 7.33 -5.45
C SER A 226 -9.36 6.26 -6.16
N ILE A 227 -8.80 5.67 -7.22
CA ILE A 227 -9.32 4.46 -7.85
C ILE A 227 -8.21 3.42 -7.79
N ASN A 228 -8.51 2.25 -7.25
CA ASN A 228 -7.58 1.13 -7.20
C ASN A 228 -7.99 0.07 -8.21
N CYS A 229 -7.05 -0.40 -9.00
CA CYS A 229 -7.25 -1.44 -9.98
C CYS A 229 -6.26 -2.58 -9.77
N SER A 230 -6.57 -3.75 -10.31
CA SER A 230 -5.63 -4.86 -10.44
C SER A 230 -5.52 -5.21 -11.92
N ALA A 231 -4.31 -5.23 -12.46
CA ALA A 231 -4.07 -5.73 -13.80
C ALA A 231 -4.37 -7.25 -13.89
N ILE A 232 -4.68 -7.77 -15.06
CA ILE A 232 -4.95 -9.20 -15.25
C ILE A 232 -3.73 -10.04 -14.86
N THR A 233 -2.53 -9.58 -15.23
CA THR A 233 -1.24 -10.21 -14.87
C THR A 233 -0.18 -9.13 -14.68
N GLU A 234 0.90 -9.43 -13.95
CA GLU A 234 2.04 -8.52 -13.74
C GLU A 234 2.59 -7.96 -15.06
N GLY A 235 2.79 -8.81 -16.07
CA GLY A 235 3.34 -8.38 -17.37
C GLY A 235 2.42 -7.49 -18.22
N LEU A 236 1.20 -7.19 -17.76
CA LEU A 236 0.23 -6.31 -18.43
C LEU A 236 0.03 -4.98 -17.68
N THR A 237 0.75 -4.75 -16.60
CA THR A 237 0.61 -3.54 -15.79
C THR A 237 0.86 -2.27 -16.61
N ASP A 238 1.91 -2.24 -17.43
CA ASP A 238 2.23 -1.08 -18.28
C ASP A 238 1.11 -0.83 -19.31
N LYS A 239 0.60 -1.89 -19.96
CA LYS A 239 -0.51 -1.76 -20.91
C LYS A 239 -1.80 -1.28 -20.24
N ALA A 240 -2.08 -1.77 -19.03
CA ALA A 240 -3.21 -1.30 -18.24
C ALA A 240 -3.04 0.19 -17.88
N THR A 241 -1.84 0.61 -17.52
CA THR A 241 -1.52 2.01 -17.19
C THR A 241 -1.70 2.92 -18.41
N ASP A 242 -1.23 2.50 -19.60
CA ASP A 242 -1.39 3.25 -20.84
C ASP A 242 -2.87 3.39 -21.24
N GLU A 243 -3.65 2.30 -21.12
CA GLU A 243 -5.08 2.31 -21.44
C GLU A 243 -5.85 3.20 -20.43
N ILE A 244 -5.56 3.10 -19.13
CA ILE A 244 -6.14 3.94 -18.08
C ILE A 244 -5.82 5.41 -18.36
N THR A 245 -4.57 5.75 -18.68
CA THR A 245 -4.15 7.10 -19.03
C THR A 245 -4.94 7.66 -20.20
N THR A 246 -5.08 6.88 -21.26
CA THR A 246 -5.83 7.26 -22.47
C THR A 246 -7.29 7.57 -22.16
N ILE A 247 -7.94 6.70 -21.38
CA ILE A 247 -9.35 6.84 -21.01
C ILE A 247 -9.55 8.09 -20.14
N LEU A 248 -8.70 8.28 -19.11
CA LEU A 248 -8.80 9.42 -18.20
C LEU A 248 -8.53 10.74 -18.90
N ARG A 249 -7.48 10.84 -19.75
CA ARG A 249 -7.20 12.04 -20.53
C ARG A 249 -8.38 12.45 -21.41
N ARG A 250 -9.01 11.46 -22.05
CA ARG A 250 -10.22 11.69 -22.84
C ARG A 250 -11.37 12.22 -21.98
N ASN A 251 -11.63 11.61 -20.83
CA ASN A 251 -12.70 12.00 -19.91
C ASN A 251 -12.51 13.41 -19.35
N HIS A 252 -11.27 13.72 -18.99
CA HIS A 252 -10.88 15.02 -18.43
C HIS A 252 -10.62 16.09 -19.51
N LYS A 253 -10.74 15.73 -20.82
CA LYS A 253 -10.52 16.63 -21.97
C LYS A 253 -9.13 17.28 -21.96
N LEU A 254 -8.13 16.52 -21.51
CA LEU A 254 -6.73 16.95 -21.53
C LEU A 254 -6.22 16.88 -22.98
N LYS A 255 -5.29 17.75 -23.33
CA LYS A 255 -4.73 17.82 -24.69
C LYS A 255 -3.97 16.54 -25.02
N ASP A 256 -4.03 16.14 -26.31
CA ASP A 256 -3.24 15.02 -26.81
C ASP A 256 -1.74 15.27 -26.59
N ALA A 257 -1.10 14.22 -26.16
CA ALA A 257 0.31 14.22 -25.81
C ALA A 257 1.21 14.52 -27.03
N THR A 258 2.01 15.57 -26.99
CA THR A 258 3.16 15.76 -27.86
C THR A 258 4.46 15.66 -27.04
N ASP A 259 5.08 14.51 -27.16
CA ASP A 259 6.49 14.16 -26.85
C ASP A 259 7.27 15.01 -25.82
N THR A 260 7.19 14.85 -24.54
CA THR A 260 8.14 15.27 -23.51
C THR A 260 7.67 16.19 -22.35
N GLN A 261 6.47 16.78 -22.42
CA GLN A 261 5.93 17.62 -21.33
C GLN A 261 4.68 17.03 -20.65
N GLU A 262 4.34 15.80 -20.92
CA GLU A 262 3.00 15.22 -20.83
C GLU A 262 2.58 14.77 -19.44
N ALA A 263 3.47 14.23 -18.65
CA ALA A 263 3.16 13.75 -17.29
C ALA A 263 3.00 14.90 -16.28
N ASP A 264 3.42 16.11 -16.64
CA ASP A 264 3.36 17.30 -15.78
C ASP A 264 2.03 18.06 -15.86
N ASP A 265 1.21 17.79 -16.91
CA ASP A 265 -0.09 18.46 -17.13
C ASP A 265 -1.30 17.62 -16.76
N ASP A 266 -1.11 16.35 -16.36
CA ASP A 266 -2.21 15.48 -15.95
C ASP A 266 -2.75 15.87 -14.57
N ASP A 267 -4.07 15.97 -14.45
CA ASP A 267 -4.79 16.22 -13.21
C ASP A 267 -5.04 14.94 -12.39
N PHE A 268 -4.36 13.86 -12.76
CA PHE A 268 -4.30 12.58 -12.06
C PHE A 268 -2.88 12.01 -12.07
N SER A 269 -2.60 11.09 -11.19
CA SER A 269 -1.34 10.33 -11.16
C SER A 269 -1.62 8.84 -11.05
N ILE A 270 -0.99 8.06 -11.92
CA ILE A 270 -1.08 6.60 -11.91
C ILE A 270 0.23 6.06 -11.33
N ARG A 271 0.14 5.13 -10.40
CA ARG A 271 1.29 4.46 -9.82
C ARG A 271 1.04 2.97 -9.78
N SER A 272 1.90 2.21 -10.41
CA SER A 272 1.90 0.76 -10.28
C SER A 272 2.70 0.34 -9.02
N GLN A 273 2.34 -0.81 -8.47
CA GLN A 273 3.09 -1.38 -7.36
C GLN A 273 4.53 -1.72 -7.77
N GLU A 274 4.73 -2.13 -9.02
CA GLU A 274 6.04 -2.44 -9.59
C GLU A 274 6.93 -1.19 -9.71
N GLU A 275 6.35 -0.06 -10.11
CA GLU A 275 7.04 1.23 -10.16
C GLU A 275 7.45 1.71 -8.76
N LEU A 276 6.57 1.58 -7.77
CA LEU A 276 6.90 1.87 -6.37
C LEU A 276 8.04 0.98 -5.87
N ALA A 277 8.03 -0.31 -6.23
CA ALA A 277 9.10 -1.25 -5.91
C ALA A 277 10.43 -0.84 -6.53
N SER A 278 10.43 -0.47 -7.79
CA SER A 278 11.64 -0.07 -8.51
C SER A 278 12.25 1.21 -7.94
N MET A 279 11.41 2.19 -7.57
CA MET A 279 11.85 3.41 -6.89
C MET A 279 12.49 3.12 -5.53
N MET A 280 11.91 2.23 -4.74
CA MET A 280 12.46 1.84 -3.44
C MET A 280 13.77 1.05 -3.59
N ASN A 281 13.87 0.16 -4.58
CA ASN A 281 15.10 -0.58 -4.86
C ASN A 281 16.24 0.35 -5.30
N SER A 282 15.97 1.32 -6.19
CA SER A 282 16.99 2.28 -6.64
C SER A 282 17.50 3.18 -5.50
N THR A 283 16.63 3.53 -4.57
CA THR A 283 17.03 4.29 -3.37
C THR A 283 17.93 3.44 -2.45
N THR A 284 17.63 2.15 -2.32
CA THR A 284 18.42 1.22 -1.49
C THR A 284 19.79 0.94 -2.14
N ASP A 285 19.85 0.81 -3.47
CA ASP A 285 21.10 0.63 -4.21
C ASP A 285 22.00 1.88 -4.11
N MET A 286 21.43 3.11 -4.09
CA MET A 286 22.16 4.35 -3.83
C MET A 286 22.74 4.42 -2.41
N MET A 287 22.11 3.82 -1.41
CA MET A 287 22.61 3.79 -0.02
C MET A 287 23.70 2.74 0.21
N THR A 288 23.89 1.82 -0.75
CA THR A 288 24.83 0.69 -0.63
C THR A 288 26.15 0.91 -1.37
N ILE A 289 26.29 2.03 -2.10
CA ILE A 289 27.53 2.50 -2.73
C ILE A 289 28.28 3.42 -1.77
#